data_e74bf67c85cda77b3e420a9c79b22d08
#
_entry.id   e74bf67c85cda77b3e420a9c79b22d08
#
_cell.length_a   1.000
_cell.length_b   1.000
_cell.length_c   1.000
_cell.angle_alpha   90.00
_cell.angle_beta   90.00
_cell.angle_gamma   90.00
#
_symmetry.space_group_name_H-M   'P 1'
#
loop_
_entity.id
_entity.type
_entity.pdbx_description
1 polymer ?
#
loop_
_entity_poly.entity_id
_entity_poly.type
_entity_poly.pdbx_seq_one_letter_code
_entity_poly.pdbx_strand_id
1 'polypeptide(L)'
;NAYNTAVGYSAGAGITTGTVNTIVGGLAGDALTTGHSNVVLGKGALSTEDTGRKSVAIGLEALATQNADVDNLNTAVGHQSGKAVTTGVQNTLMGGLSGDALTDADSNVAIGYASLTTDTLGSKSVAVGFQSLENQNFTTATDSFNTAVGYNAGVAVTTALRTTLIGGLAGDALTA
;
A
#
# COMPACT_ATOMS: atom_id res chain seq x y z
N ASN A 1 8.46 22.44 18.92
CA ASN A 1 9.37 21.29 18.72
C ASN A 1 8.78 20.38 17.65
N ALA A 2 9.47 20.19 16.52
CA ALA A 2 8.92 19.43 15.39
C ALA A 2 9.10 17.90 15.56
N TYR A 3 10.10 17.46 16.34
CA TYR A 3 10.43 16.03 16.54
C TYR A 3 10.57 15.22 15.25
N ASN A 4 11.05 15.85 14.18
CA ASN A 4 11.32 15.15 12.92
C ASN A 4 12.74 14.62 12.90
N THR A 5 12.93 13.43 12.33
CA THR A 5 14.23 12.87 11.95
C THR A 5 14.28 12.74 10.45
N ALA A 6 15.25 13.37 9.78
CA ALA A 6 15.43 13.27 8.33
C ALA A 6 16.90 12.98 8.00
N VAL A 7 17.15 11.89 7.27
CA VAL A 7 18.49 11.45 6.87
C VAL A 7 18.49 11.04 5.39
N GLY A 8 19.23 11.75 4.57
CA GLY A 8 19.37 11.46 3.14
C GLY A 8 19.25 12.70 2.26
N TYR A 9 19.61 12.56 0.98
CA TYR A 9 19.48 13.64 0.00
C TYR A 9 18.01 14.03 -0.15
N SER A 10 17.67 15.29 0.13
CA SER A 10 16.32 15.85 0.09
C SER A 10 15.27 15.08 0.92
N ALA A 11 15.67 14.30 1.94
CA ALA A 11 14.74 13.64 2.83
C ALA A 11 13.91 14.69 3.58
N GLY A 12 12.57 14.66 3.45
CA GLY A 12 11.65 15.61 4.06
C GLY A 12 11.87 17.07 3.66
N ALA A 13 12.40 17.34 2.47
CA ALA A 13 12.81 18.69 2.04
C ALA A 13 11.63 19.69 2.01
N GLY A 14 10.41 19.22 1.78
CA GLY A 14 9.19 20.05 1.75
C GLY A 14 8.61 20.40 3.12
N ILE A 15 9.12 19.85 4.23
CA ILE A 15 8.49 20.01 5.55
C ILE A 15 8.50 21.48 5.97
N THR A 16 7.32 22.00 6.24
CA THR A 16 7.10 23.35 6.79
C THR A 16 6.68 23.30 8.27
N THR A 17 5.51 22.75 8.56
CA THR A 17 4.95 22.63 9.91
C THR A 17 4.69 21.19 10.33
N GLY A 18 4.96 20.20 9.46
CA GLY A 18 4.83 18.78 9.78
C GLY A 18 5.69 18.36 10.96
N THR A 19 5.20 17.44 11.78
CA THR A 19 5.84 17.04 13.04
C THR A 19 5.87 15.53 13.22
N VAL A 20 6.78 15.02 14.04
CA VAL A 20 6.82 13.62 14.49
C VAL A 20 7.01 12.66 13.29
N ASN A 21 7.74 13.07 12.25
CA ASN A 21 8.06 12.21 11.13
C ASN A 21 9.45 11.59 11.30
N THR A 22 9.59 10.32 10.93
CA THR A 22 10.89 9.64 10.79
C THR A 22 11.12 9.34 9.32
N ILE A 23 12.11 9.99 8.70
CA ILE A 23 12.32 9.97 7.25
C ILE A 23 13.78 9.63 6.95
N VAL A 24 14.03 8.50 6.28
CA VAL A 24 15.38 8.07 5.93
C VAL A 24 15.43 7.57 4.48
N GLY A 25 16.26 8.20 3.66
CA GLY A 25 16.44 7.83 2.25
C GLY A 25 16.47 9.03 1.33
N GLY A 26 17.09 8.89 0.16
CA GLY A 26 17.08 9.94 -0.86
C GLY A 26 15.67 10.18 -1.39
N LEU A 27 15.19 11.43 -1.40
CA LEU A 27 13.85 11.81 -1.83
C LEU A 27 12.72 11.12 -1.04
N ALA A 28 13.00 10.64 0.17
CA ALA A 28 11.98 10.07 1.05
C ALA A 28 11.11 11.21 1.62
N GLY A 29 9.78 11.12 1.48
CA GLY A 29 8.83 12.12 2.00
C GLY A 29 9.18 13.55 1.62
N ASP A 30 9.78 13.78 0.47
CA ASP A 30 10.32 15.08 0.08
C ASP A 30 9.25 16.12 -0.26
N ALA A 31 8.03 15.68 -0.57
CA ALA A 31 6.87 16.57 -0.77
C ALA A 31 6.11 16.90 0.54
N LEU A 32 6.35 16.18 1.64
CA LEU A 32 5.64 16.43 2.91
C LEU A 32 5.77 17.90 3.33
N THR A 33 4.64 18.55 3.59
CA THR A 33 4.59 19.95 4.05
C THR A 33 4.10 20.03 5.49
N THR A 34 2.84 19.70 5.73
CA THR A 34 2.19 19.71 7.05
C THR A 34 1.92 18.30 7.57
N GLY A 35 2.16 17.27 6.77
CA GLY A 35 1.99 15.86 7.14
C GLY A 35 2.77 15.49 8.40
N HIS A 36 2.18 14.64 9.25
CA HIS A 36 2.78 14.30 10.53
C HIS A 36 2.61 12.83 10.91
N SER A 37 3.44 12.35 11.84
CA SER A 37 3.37 10.98 12.37
C SER A 37 3.60 9.90 11.31
N ASN A 38 4.42 10.19 10.30
CA ASN A 38 4.76 9.24 9.25
C ASN A 38 6.12 8.57 9.55
N VAL A 39 6.23 7.30 9.20
CA VAL A 39 7.50 6.56 9.19
C VAL A 39 7.83 6.23 7.74
N VAL A 40 8.92 6.81 7.23
CA VAL A 40 9.31 6.74 5.82
C VAL A 40 10.76 6.27 5.72
N LEU A 41 11.00 5.10 5.15
CA LEU A 41 12.32 4.53 5.00
C LEU A 41 12.51 3.93 3.60
N GLY A 42 13.33 4.55 2.78
CA GLY A 42 13.65 4.09 1.43
C GLY A 42 13.71 5.22 0.44
N LYS A 43 14.47 5.05 -0.65
CA LYS A 43 14.52 6.05 -1.71
C LYS A 43 13.13 6.22 -2.34
N GLY A 44 12.64 7.46 -2.40
CA GLY A 44 11.35 7.80 -3.02
C GLY A 44 10.13 7.20 -2.31
N ALA A 45 10.29 6.69 -1.08
CA ALA A 45 9.13 6.28 -0.29
C ALA A 45 8.30 7.52 0.09
N LEU A 46 6.97 7.43 -0.02
CA LEU A 46 6.02 8.51 0.31
C LEU A 46 6.40 9.86 -0.33
N SER A 47 6.91 9.86 -1.57
CA SER A 47 7.51 11.05 -2.18
C SER A 47 6.51 12.06 -2.75
N THR A 48 5.23 11.70 -2.87
CA THR A 48 4.18 12.60 -3.40
C THR A 48 3.27 13.17 -2.30
N GLU A 49 3.22 12.52 -1.14
CA GLU A 49 2.36 12.94 -0.02
C GLU A 49 2.79 14.29 0.55
N ASP A 50 1.84 15.22 0.69
CA ASP A 50 2.11 16.57 1.22
C ASP A 50 1.51 16.82 2.63
N THR A 51 0.26 16.46 2.89
CA THR A 51 -0.43 16.77 4.14
C THR A 51 -0.90 15.53 4.91
N GLY A 52 -0.85 14.35 4.29
CA GLY A 52 -1.31 13.09 4.89
C GLY A 52 -0.46 12.63 6.07
N ARG A 53 -1.02 11.78 6.89
CA ARG A 53 -0.45 11.41 8.19
C ARG A 53 -0.70 9.96 8.56
N LYS A 54 0.11 9.50 9.53
CA LYS A 54 0.00 8.16 10.14
C LYS A 54 0.24 7.01 9.14
N SER A 55 1.07 7.25 8.12
CA SER A 55 1.51 6.21 7.19
C SER A 55 2.85 5.60 7.58
N VAL A 56 3.02 4.32 7.30
CA VAL A 56 4.29 3.61 7.36
C VAL A 56 4.67 3.19 5.94
N ALA A 57 5.73 3.77 5.39
CA ALA A 57 6.23 3.47 4.05
C ALA A 57 7.71 3.03 4.15
N ILE A 58 7.97 1.74 4.06
CA ILE A 58 9.31 1.15 4.20
C ILE A 58 9.66 0.35 2.95
N GLY A 59 10.62 0.82 2.18
CA GLY A 59 11.09 0.20 0.95
C GLY A 59 11.29 1.20 -0.17
N LEU A 60 12.02 0.80 -1.22
CA LEU A 60 12.15 1.62 -2.43
C LEU A 60 10.76 1.88 -3.03
N GLU A 61 10.37 3.16 -3.16
CA GLU A 61 9.11 3.61 -3.73
C GLU A 61 7.84 3.02 -3.06
N ALA A 62 7.91 2.64 -1.77
CA ALA A 62 6.72 2.27 -1.02
C ALA A 62 5.79 3.49 -0.87
N LEU A 63 4.49 3.35 -1.19
CA LEU A 63 3.48 4.43 -1.19
C LEU A 63 3.94 5.68 -1.96
N ALA A 64 4.68 5.51 -3.05
CA ALA A 64 5.33 6.65 -3.74
C ALA A 64 4.34 7.70 -4.26
N THR A 65 3.14 7.29 -4.67
CA THR A 65 2.13 8.20 -5.25
C THR A 65 1.01 8.57 -4.28
N GLN A 66 1.08 8.10 -3.01
CA GLN A 66 0.07 8.46 -2.02
C GLN A 66 0.00 9.98 -1.88
N ASN A 67 -1.22 10.53 -1.96
CA ASN A 67 -1.50 11.93 -1.72
C ASN A 67 -2.96 12.11 -1.29
N ALA A 68 -3.21 12.02 0.01
CA ALA A 68 -4.54 12.17 0.58
C ALA A 68 -4.47 13.00 1.87
N ASP A 69 -5.26 14.06 1.92
CA ASP A 69 -5.27 15.07 2.99
C ASP A 69 -5.91 14.58 4.30
N VAL A 70 -5.71 13.31 4.68
CA VAL A 70 -6.40 12.66 5.80
C VAL A 70 -5.45 11.82 6.67
N ASP A 71 -6.00 11.18 7.69
CA ASP A 71 -5.35 10.09 8.41
C ASP A 71 -5.33 8.83 7.51
N ASN A 72 -4.26 8.64 6.76
CA ASN A 72 -4.20 7.56 5.75
C ASN A 72 -4.18 6.17 6.38
N LEU A 73 -3.46 6.01 7.50
CA LEU A 73 -3.34 4.73 8.21
C LEU A 73 -2.87 3.57 7.34
N ASN A 74 -2.16 3.87 6.23
CA ASN A 74 -1.58 2.86 5.38
C ASN A 74 -0.27 2.34 5.96
N THR A 75 -0.06 1.03 5.89
CA THR A 75 1.21 0.39 6.20
C THR A 75 1.71 -0.35 4.96
N ALA A 76 2.80 0.11 4.36
CA ALA A 76 3.44 -0.52 3.22
C ALA A 76 4.90 -0.85 3.53
N VAL A 77 5.25 -2.12 3.48
CA VAL A 77 6.60 -2.61 3.76
C VAL A 77 7.06 -3.54 2.63
N GLY A 78 8.00 -3.07 1.82
CA GLY A 78 8.54 -3.81 0.69
C GLY A 78 8.87 -2.92 -0.50
N HIS A 79 9.66 -3.44 -1.44
CA HIS A 79 9.93 -2.77 -2.72
C HIS A 79 8.63 -2.52 -3.47
N GLN A 80 8.31 -1.26 -3.75
CA GLN A 80 7.11 -0.81 -4.47
C GLN A 80 5.78 -1.29 -3.86
N SER A 81 5.75 -1.62 -2.57
CA SER A 81 4.52 -1.97 -1.86
C SER A 81 3.56 -0.78 -1.87
N GLY A 82 2.35 -0.96 -2.39
CA GLY A 82 1.35 0.09 -2.53
C GLY A 82 1.80 1.27 -3.40
N LYS A 83 2.68 1.07 -4.36
CA LYS A 83 3.31 2.16 -5.14
C LYS A 83 2.29 3.11 -5.77
N ALA A 84 1.21 2.59 -6.36
CA ALA A 84 0.20 3.38 -7.07
C ALA A 84 -0.91 3.91 -6.15
N VAL A 85 -0.91 3.61 -4.85
CA VAL A 85 -1.91 4.16 -3.92
C VAL A 85 -1.89 5.68 -4.01
N THR A 86 -3.08 6.26 -4.23
CA THR A 86 -3.28 7.71 -4.28
C THR A 86 -4.06 8.18 -3.06
N THR A 87 -5.36 7.96 -3.03
CA THR A 87 -6.27 8.38 -1.97
C THR A 87 -6.76 7.23 -1.08
N GLY A 88 -6.46 5.98 -1.45
CA GLY A 88 -6.82 4.80 -0.66
C GLY A 88 -6.23 4.81 0.75
N VAL A 89 -7.02 4.39 1.74
CA VAL A 89 -6.69 4.43 3.16
C VAL A 89 -6.82 3.08 3.86
N GLN A 90 -6.18 2.96 5.03
CA GLN A 90 -6.31 1.78 5.90
C GLN A 90 -5.84 0.46 5.28
N ASN A 91 -4.89 0.51 4.34
CA ASN A 91 -4.34 -0.68 3.73
C ASN A 91 -3.11 -1.19 4.50
N THR A 92 -3.00 -2.51 4.62
CA THR A 92 -1.80 -3.21 5.15
C THR A 92 -1.16 -4.01 4.02
N LEU A 93 -0.03 -3.54 3.51
CA LEU A 93 0.64 -4.06 2.33
C LEU A 93 2.07 -4.47 2.70
N MET A 94 2.37 -5.77 2.76
CA MET A 94 3.68 -6.27 3.19
C MET A 94 4.25 -7.29 2.20
N GLY A 95 5.32 -6.93 1.53
CA GLY A 95 5.97 -7.74 0.50
C GLY A 95 6.34 -6.89 -0.71
N GLY A 96 7.28 -7.35 -1.53
CA GLY A 96 7.58 -6.69 -2.79
C GLY A 96 6.36 -6.73 -3.72
N LEU A 97 6.00 -5.61 -4.33
CA LEU A 97 4.85 -5.47 -5.25
C LEU A 97 3.49 -5.84 -4.62
N SER A 98 3.36 -5.83 -3.29
CA SER A 98 2.07 -6.12 -2.67
C SER A 98 1.13 -4.91 -2.85
N GLY A 99 -0.04 -5.11 -3.45
CA GLY A 99 -1.03 -4.08 -3.71
C GLY A 99 -0.49 -2.89 -4.51
N ASP A 100 0.50 -3.10 -5.37
CA ASP A 100 1.24 -2.03 -6.04
C ASP A 100 0.42 -1.29 -7.11
N ALA A 101 -0.68 -1.86 -7.62
CA ALA A 101 -1.61 -1.21 -8.53
C ALA A 101 -2.81 -0.55 -7.84
N LEU A 102 -3.05 -0.78 -6.55
CA LEU A 102 -4.15 -0.14 -5.81
C LEU A 102 -4.04 1.39 -5.92
N THR A 103 -5.17 2.05 -6.16
CA THR A 103 -5.22 3.53 -6.28
C THR A 103 -6.09 4.15 -5.18
N ASP A 104 -7.41 4.07 -5.29
CA ASP A 104 -8.39 4.61 -4.33
C ASP A 104 -9.14 3.46 -3.63
N ALA A 105 -8.41 2.42 -3.27
CA ALA A 105 -8.93 1.21 -2.65
C ALA A 105 -8.62 1.21 -1.15
N ASP A 106 -9.60 0.82 -0.32
CA ASP A 106 -9.53 0.93 1.12
C ASP A 106 -9.54 -0.42 1.84
N SER A 107 -8.94 -0.44 3.01
CA SER A 107 -9.10 -1.53 4.00
C SER A 107 -8.67 -2.90 3.47
N ASN A 108 -7.66 -2.96 2.61
CA ASN A 108 -7.11 -4.20 2.11
C ASN A 108 -5.95 -4.71 2.99
N VAL A 109 -5.83 -6.01 3.10
CA VAL A 109 -4.66 -6.69 3.66
C VAL A 109 -4.00 -7.51 2.55
N ALA A 110 -2.80 -7.11 2.11
CA ALA A 110 -2.02 -7.84 1.12
C ALA A 110 -0.63 -8.17 1.70
N ILE A 111 -0.38 -9.43 2.00
CA ILE A 111 0.86 -9.89 2.63
C ILE A 111 1.49 -11.01 1.80
N GLY A 112 2.61 -10.74 1.21
CA GLY A 112 3.35 -11.65 0.33
C GLY A 112 3.82 -10.95 -0.94
N TYR A 113 4.78 -11.55 -1.64
CA TYR A 113 5.22 -11.04 -2.93
C TYR A 113 4.06 -11.06 -3.94
N ALA A 114 3.81 -9.91 -4.59
CA ALA A 114 2.78 -9.74 -5.61
C ALA A 114 1.37 -10.17 -5.17
N SER A 115 1.06 -10.12 -3.86
CA SER A 115 -0.30 -10.30 -3.38
C SER A 115 -1.15 -9.09 -3.75
N LEU A 116 -2.33 -9.31 -4.34
CA LEU A 116 -3.27 -8.26 -4.77
C LEU A 116 -2.64 -7.23 -5.72
N THR A 117 -1.72 -7.65 -6.58
CA THR A 117 -0.87 -6.75 -7.37
C THR A 117 -1.59 -6.11 -8.57
N THR A 118 -2.69 -6.66 -9.06
CA THR A 118 -3.38 -6.15 -10.26
C THR A 118 -4.60 -5.27 -9.93
N ASP A 119 -5.14 -5.38 -8.71
CA ASP A 119 -6.35 -4.67 -8.32
C ASP A 119 -6.12 -3.16 -8.22
N THR A 120 -7.08 -2.40 -8.71
CA THR A 120 -6.99 -0.93 -8.71
C THR A 120 -7.96 -0.27 -7.73
N LEU A 121 -9.22 -0.72 -7.68
CA LEU A 121 -10.29 -0.08 -6.91
C LEU A 121 -11.09 -1.07 -6.02
N GLY A 122 -10.60 -2.33 -5.88
CA GLY A 122 -11.21 -3.30 -4.98
C GLY A 122 -10.84 -3.05 -3.52
N SER A 123 -11.82 -2.97 -2.66
CA SER A 123 -11.66 -2.73 -1.22
C SER A 123 -12.05 -3.95 -0.39
N LYS A 124 -11.55 -3.99 0.85
CA LYS A 124 -11.91 -4.99 1.87
C LYS A 124 -11.54 -6.44 1.50
N SER A 125 -10.46 -6.61 0.73
CA SER A 125 -9.86 -7.90 0.43
C SER A 125 -8.79 -8.28 1.45
N VAL A 126 -8.66 -9.59 1.72
CA VAL A 126 -7.55 -10.18 2.47
C VAL A 126 -6.80 -11.16 1.56
N ALA A 127 -5.57 -10.84 1.20
CA ALA A 127 -4.69 -11.64 0.37
C ALA A 127 -3.38 -11.93 1.13
N VAL A 128 -3.20 -13.14 1.60
CA VAL A 128 -2.02 -13.55 2.38
C VAL A 128 -1.33 -14.75 1.73
N GLY A 129 -0.16 -14.54 1.19
CA GLY A 129 0.63 -15.54 0.49
C GLY A 129 1.26 -15.00 -0.78
N PHE A 130 2.23 -15.73 -1.34
CA PHE A 130 2.83 -15.44 -2.64
C PHE A 130 1.72 -15.44 -3.71
N GLN A 131 1.56 -14.32 -4.46
CA GLN A 131 0.59 -14.14 -5.54
C GLN A 131 -0.87 -14.48 -5.17
N SER A 132 -1.24 -14.33 -3.91
CA SER A 132 -2.63 -14.48 -3.47
C SER A 132 -3.48 -13.35 -4.06
N LEU A 133 -4.62 -13.66 -4.69
CA LEU A 133 -5.48 -12.72 -5.44
C LEU A 133 -4.72 -11.87 -6.46
N GLU A 134 -3.67 -12.40 -7.08
CA GLU A 134 -2.80 -11.64 -7.99
C GLU A 134 -3.57 -10.94 -9.10
N ASN A 135 -4.52 -11.64 -9.74
CA ASN A 135 -5.27 -11.14 -10.90
C ASN A 135 -6.62 -10.49 -10.54
N GLN A 136 -6.96 -10.36 -9.24
CA GLN A 136 -8.15 -9.60 -8.86
C GLN A 136 -8.02 -8.17 -9.40
N ASN A 137 -9.07 -7.69 -10.08
CA ASN A 137 -9.05 -6.33 -10.60
C ASN A 137 -10.47 -5.74 -10.75
N PHE A 138 -10.83 -4.91 -9.81
CA PHE A 138 -12.03 -4.08 -9.89
C PHE A 138 -11.65 -2.70 -10.41
N THR A 139 -12.18 -2.34 -11.57
CA THR A 139 -11.96 -1.03 -12.22
C THR A 139 -13.00 0.02 -11.82
N THR A 140 -13.89 -0.33 -10.92
CA THR A 140 -14.86 0.57 -10.26
C THR A 140 -14.77 0.32 -8.76
N ALA A 141 -15.02 1.34 -7.94
CA ALA A 141 -14.99 1.21 -6.49
C ALA A 141 -15.93 0.08 -6.03
N THR A 142 -15.36 -0.98 -5.48
CA THR A 142 -16.10 -2.22 -5.15
C THR A 142 -15.61 -2.80 -3.83
N ASP A 143 -16.53 -3.04 -2.91
CA ASP A 143 -16.29 -3.84 -1.71
C ASP A 143 -16.29 -5.32 -2.07
N SER A 144 -15.13 -5.92 -2.25
CA SER A 144 -14.99 -7.30 -2.74
C SER A 144 -15.30 -8.35 -1.68
N PHE A 145 -14.86 -8.09 -0.42
CA PHE A 145 -14.94 -9.03 0.71
C PHE A 145 -14.32 -10.39 0.39
N ASN A 146 -13.30 -10.44 -0.45
CA ASN A 146 -12.59 -11.67 -0.76
C ASN A 146 -11.53 -11.96 0.30
N THR A 147 -11.39 -13.23 0.66
CA THR A 147 -10.34 -13.72 1.57
C THR A 147 -9.60 -14.87 0.90
N ALA A 148 -8.31 -14.69 0.63
CA ALA A 148 -7.44 -15.73 0.10
C ALA A 148 -6.17 -15.85 0.93
N VAL A 149 -5.93 -17.04 1.48
CA VAL A 149 -4.77 -17.32 2.34
C VAL A 149 -4.06 -18.59 1.84
N GLY A 150 -2.86 -18.43 1.33
CA GLY A 150 -2.04 -19.53 0.81
C GLY A 150 -1.25 -19.12 -0.43
N TYR A 151 -0.24 -19.93 -0.80
CA TYR A 151 0.51 -19.80 -2.04
C TYR A 151 -0.45 -19.90 -3.24
N ASN A 152 -0.50 -18.86 -4.09
CA ASN A 152 -1.38 -18.78 -5.27
C ASN A 152 -2.88 -19.00 -4.96
N ALA A 153 -3.33 -18.75 -3.74
CA ALA A 153 -4.75 -18.85 -3.41
C ALA A 153 -5.52 -17.78 -4.20
N GLY A 154 -6.49 -18.20 -5.00
CA GLY A 154 -7.29 -17.33 -5.86
C GLY A 154 -6.49 -16.57 -6.91
N VAL A 155 -5.36 -17.12 -7.38
CA VAL A 155 -4.48 -16.42 -8.34
C VAL A 155 -5.20 -16.01 -9.63
N ALA A 156 -6.16 -16.78 -10.12
CA ALA A 156 -6.95 -16.48 -11.31
C ALA A 156 -8.23 -15.67 -11.05
N VAL A 157 -8.58 -15.40 -9.80
CA VAL A 157 -9.77 -14.58 -9.45
C VAL A 157 -9.61 -13.20 -10.08
N THR A 158 -10.65 -12.75 -10.79
CA THR A 158 -10.70 -11.42 -11.39
C THR A 158 -11.73 -10.52 -10.72
N THR A 159 -13.01 -10.84 -10.83
CA THR A 159 -14.12 -10.01 -10.33
C THR A 159 -15.09 -10.75 -9.38
N ALA A 160 -14.73 -11.96 -8.95
CA ALA A 160 -15.52 -12.68 -7.94
C ALA A 160 -15.64 -11.88 -6.64
N LEU A 161 -16.78 -12.02 -5.97
CA LEU A 161 -17.09 -11.32 -4.73
C LEU A 161 -17.37 -12.32 -3.61
N ARG A 162 -17.00 -11.96 -2.38
CA ARG A 162 -17.31 -12.71 -1.15
C ARG A 162 -16.82 -14.16 -1.19
N THR A 163 -15.66 -14.35 -1.82
CA THR A 163 -14.98 -15.65 -1.86
C THR A 163 -14.10 -15.85 -0.63
N THR A 164 -14.06 -17.10 -0.13
CA THR A 164 -13.11 -17.48 0.91
C THR A 164 -12.31 -18.69 0.43
N LEU A 165 -11.01 -18.49 0.21
CA LEU A 165 -10.06 -19.46 -0.36
C LEU A 165 -8.90 -19.65 0.61
N ILE A 166 -8.82 -20.78 1.27
CA ILE A 166 -7.78 -21.07 2.27
C ILE A 166 -7.04 -22.35 1.90
N GLY A 167 -5.74 -22.23 1.71
CA GLY A 167 -4.84 -23.32 1.31
C GLY A 167 -4.04 -22.96 0.07
N GLY A 168 -2.88 -23.58 -0.11
CA GLY A 168 -2.09 -23.41 -1.32
C GLY A 168 -2.88 -23.86 -2.55
N LEU A 169 -2.90 -23.02 -3.60
CA LEU A 169 -3.65 -23.26 -4.85
C LEU A 169 -5.18 -23.37 -4.67
N ALA A 170 -5.71 -22.97 -3.52
CA ALA A 170 -7.17 -22.95 -3.32
C ALA A 170 -7.82 -21.99 -4.31
N GLY A 171 -8.72 -22.48 -5.15
CA GLY A 171 -9.42 -21.68 -6.16
C GLY A 171 -8.51 -21.07 -7.24
N ASP A 172 -7.38 -21.69 -7.55
CA ASP A 172 -6.39 -21.20 -8.52
C ASP A 172 -6.90 -21.08 -9.96
N ALA A 173 -8.01 -21.77 -10.28
CA ALA A 173 -8.71 -21.68 -11.56
C ALA A 173 -10.05 -20.93 -11.49
N LEU A 174 -10.44 -20.40 -10.31
CA LEU A 174 -11.65 -19.61 -10.14
C LEU A 174 -11.44 -18.22 -10.73
N THR A 175 -12.30 -17.75 -11.61
CA THR A 175 -12.16 -16.43 -12.26
C THR A 175 -13.19 -15.41 -11.78
N ALA A 176 -14.49 -15.75 -11.78
CA ALA A 176 -15.60 -14.84 -11.42
C ALA A 176 -16.73 -15.60 -10.76
#